data_6ce77b42d59d869e151f88867463bc7d
#
_entry.id   6ce77b42d59d869e151f88867463bc7d
#
_cell.length_a   1.000
_cell.length_b   1.000
_cell.length_c   1.000
_cell.angle_alpha   90.00
_cell.angle_beta   90.00
_cell.angle_gamma   90.00
#
_symmetry.space_group_name_H-M   'P 1'
#
loop_
_entity.id
_entity.type
_entity.pdbx_description
1 polymer ?
#
loop_
_entity_poly.entity_id
_entity_poly.type
_entity_poly.pdbx_seq_one_letter_code
_entity_poly.pdbx_strand_id
1 'polypeptide(L)'
;MLSYTTPRATVQRLLLKHHAPPACSANSHVQKVLQRLKICRTAALGYHVYRCSDEDCGGVKYQYHSCRDRHCPQCGAIKKDEWIEARMQELLPVKYYHVVFTP
;
A
#
# COMPACT_ATOMS: atom_id res chain seq x y z
N MET A 1 8.78 -20.84 9.72
CA MET A 1 7.47 -20.32 10.15
C MET A 1 7.66 -18.93 10.72
N LEU A 2 7.32 -17.92 9.97
CA LEU A 2 7.42 -16.52 10.42
C LEU A 2 6.13 -16.17 11.14
N SER A 3 6.16 -16.22 12.47
CA SER A 3 5.04 -15.74 13.27
C SER A 3 5.09 -14.21 13.31
N TYR A 4 4.29 -13.57 12.47
CA TYR A 4 4.12 -12.12 12.51
C TYR A 4 3.18 -11.77 13.66
N THR A 5 3.70 -11.82 14.87
CA THR A 5 2.91 -11.61 16.08
C THR A 5 2.78 -10.13 16.47
N THR A 6 3.57 -9.25 15.88
CA THR A 6 3.45 -7.81 16.11
C THR A 6 2.95 -7.12 14.85
N PRO A 7 1.76 -6.53 14.88
CA PRO A 7 1.27 -5.76 13.75
C PRO A 7 2.19 -4.55 13.53
N ARG A 8 2.89 -4.54 12.41
CA ARG A 8 3.73 -3.41 12.04
C ARG A 8 2.89 -2.14 12.02
N ALA A 9 3.43 -1.07 12.59
CA ALA A 9 2.83 0.25 12.49
C ALA A 9 2.82 0.65 11.00
N THR A 10 1.64 0.74 10.42
CA THR A 10 1.46 1.24 9.06
C THR A 10 0.95 2.67 9.12
N VAL A 11 1.20 3.45 8.06
CA VAL A 11 0.66 4.82 7.94
C VAL A 11 -0.87 4.80 8.11
N GLN A 12 -1.55 3.82 7.51
CA GLN A 12 -3.00 3.67 7.64
C GLN A 12 -3.43 3.51 9.10
N ARG A 13 -2.75 2.67 9.88
CA ARG A 13 -3.07 2.46 11.30
C ARG A 13 -2.82 3.71 12.13
N LEU A 14 -1.75 4.44 11.83
CA LEU A 14 -1.48 5.72 12.47
C LEU A 14 -2.57 6.74 12.18
N LEU A 15 -3.03 6.83 10.93
CA LEU A 15 -4.11 7.73 10.55
C LEU A 15 -5.46 7.35 11.19
N LEU A 16 -5.73 6.06 11.36
CA LEU A 16 -6.94 5.60 12.03
C LEU A 16 -6.91 5.84 13.54
N LYS A 17 -5.72 5.73 14.14
CA LYS A 17 -5.54 5.94 15.58
C LYS A 17 -5.52 7.42 15.95
N HIS A 18 -4.90 8.22 15.14
CA HIS A 18 -4.77 9.65 15.35
C HIS A 18 -5.74 10.38 14.40
N HIS A 19 -6.92 10.73 14.90
CA HIS A 19 -7.79 11.61 14.17
C HIS A 19 -7.07 12.94 14.00
N ALA A 20 -6.72 13.26 12.76
CA ALA A 20 -6.14 14.56 12.46
C ALA A 20 -7.08 15.66 12.98
N PRO A 21 -6.61 16.55 13.83
CA PRO A 21 -7.44 17.64 14.29
C PRO A 21 -7.87 18.49 13.09
N PRO A 22 -9.09 19.05 13.14
CA PRO A 22 -9.61 19.91 12.08
C PRO A 22 -8.76 21.17 11.83
N ALA A 23 -7.79 21.44 12.69
CA ALA A 23 -6.82 22.51 12.50
C ALA A 23 -5.88 22.31 11.32
N CYS A 24 -5.75 21.08 10.81
CA CYS A 24 -5.30 20.89 9.45
C CYS A 24 -6.46 21.29 8.51
N SER A 25 -6.80 22.54 8.48
CA SER A 25 -7.67 23.14 7.45
C SER A 25 -6.95 23.10 6.10
N ALA A 26 -6.31 22.00 5.92
CA ALA A 26 -5.54 21.68 4.79
C ALA A 26 -6.48 21.68 3.58
N ASN A 27 -5.95 22.15 2.53
CA ASN A 27 -6.44 22.04 1.19
C ASN A 27 -7.30 20.76 1.02
N SER A 28 -8.45 20.88 0.40
CA SER A 28 -9.37 19.77 0.13
C SER A 28 -8.69 18.56 -0.52
N HIS A 29 -7.62 18.80 -1.27
CA HIS A 29 -6.82 17.73 -1.87
C HIS A 29 -6.13 16.85 -0.82
N VAL A 30 -5.52 17.47 0.19
CA VAL A 30 -4.86 16.75 1.28
C VAL A 30 -5.87 15.90 2.06
N GLN A 31 -7.05 16.45 2.32
CA GLN A 31 -8.13 15.71 3.00
C GLN A 31 -8.55 14.49 2.19
N LYS A 32 -8.70 14.62 0.87
CA LYS A 32 -9.04 13.50 -0.01
C LYS A 32 -7.97 12.41 0.00
N VAL A 33 -6.70 12.79 -0.03
CA VAL A 33 -5.58 11.84 0.05
C VAL A 33 -5.60 11.10 1.38
N LEU A 34 -5.72 11.81 2.50
CA LEU A 34 -5.80 11.20 3.82
C LEU A 34 -6.99 10.24 3.95
N GLN A 35 -8.13 10.62 3.41
CA GLN A 35 -9.32 9.77 3.38
C GLN A 35 -9.05 8.46 2.61
N ARG A 36 -8.45 8.56 1.43
CA ARG A 36 -8.09 7.38 0.62
C ARG A 36 -7.12 6.45 1.34
N LEU A 37 -6.13 7.03 2.01
CA LEU A 37 -5.16 6.25 2.79
C LEU A 37 -5.83 5.49 3.94
N LYS A 38 -6.81 6.11 4.59
CA LYS A 38 -7.57 5.47 5.68
C LYS A 38 -8.39 4.29 5.21
N ILE A 39 -9.03 4.40 4.05
CA ILE A 39 -9.96 3.39 3.54
C ILE A 39 -9.32 2.38 2.59
N CYS A 40 -8.02 2.50 2.35
CA CYS A 40 -7.29 1.60 1.45
C CYS A 40 -7.44 0.14 1.91
N ARG A 41 -7.85 -0.73 0.98
CA ARG A 41 -8.06 -2.16 1.22
C ARG A 41 -9.03 -2.45 2.35
N THR A 42 -10.08 -1.64 2.45
CA THR A 42 -11.19 -1.83 3.36
C THR A 42 -12.49 -2.01 2.58
N ALA A 43 -13.54 -2.46 3.27
CA ALA A 43 -14.85 -2.63 2.65
C ALA A 43 -15.44 -1.33 2.07
N ALA A 44 -14.97 -0.15 2.53
CA ALA A 44 -15.42 1.15 2.05
C ALA A 44 -15.15 1.39 0.55
N LEU A 45 -14.09 0.77 0.01
CA LEU A 45 -13.76 0.82 -1.42
C LEU A 45 -14.36 -0.32 -2.24
N GLY A 46 -15.11 -1.20 -1.60
CA GLY A 46 -15.65 -2.40 -2.24
C GLY A 46 -14.68 -3.58 -2.20
N TYR A 47 -15.18 -4.71 -2.63
CA TYR A 47 -14.42 -5.96 -2.59
C TYR A 47 -14.98 -6.97 -3.58
N HIS A 48 -14.14 -7.93 -3.95
CA HIS A 48 -14.56 -9.13 -4.68
C HIS A 48 -14.68 -10.30 -3.71
N VAL A 49 -15.70 -11.12 -3.95
CA VAL A 49 -15.92 -12.34 -3.18
C VAL A 49 -15.64 -13.53 -4.08
N TYR A 50 -14.69 -14.35 -3.67
CA TYR A 50 -14.38 -15.60 -4.34
C TYR A 50 -14.93 -16.76 -3.51
N ARG A 51 -15.71 -17.61 -4.14
CA ARG A 51 -16.21 -18.84 -3.52
C ARG A 51 -15.52 -20.03 -4.14
N CYS A 52 -15.18 -21.01 -3.31
CA CYS A 52 -14.69 -22.27 -3.79
C CYS A 52 -15.80 -22.99 -4.58
N SER A 53 -15.45 -23.51 -5.75
CA SER A 53 -16.39 -24.28 -6.60
C SER A 53 -16.62 -25.69 -6.10
N ASP A 54 -15.82 -26.16 -5.15
CA ASP A 54 -15.94 -27.48 -4.55
C ASP A 54 -17.05 -27.44 -3.49
N GLU A 55 -18.03 -28.34 -3.61
CA GLU A 55 -19.18 -28.39 -2.72
C GLU A 55 -18.80 -28.70 -1.28
N ASP A 56 -17.72 -29.44 -1.07
CA ASP A 56 -17.24 -29.81 0.27
C ASP A 56 -16.37 -28.72 0.93
N CYS A 57 -15.87 -27.78 0.16
CA CYS A 57 -14.93 -26.76 0.66
C CYS A 57 -15.62 -25.66 1.45
N GLY A 58 -16.73 -25.08 0.94
CA GLY A 58 -17.44 -23.96 1.56
C GLY A 58 -16.59 -22.70 1.78
N GLY A 59 -15.38 -22.66 1.21
CA GLY A 59 -14.44 -21.57 1.42
C GLY A 59 -14.86 -20.29 0.71
N VAL A 60 -14.73 -19.17 1.42
CA VAL A 60 -15.00 -17.84 0.90
C VAL A 60 -13.78 -16.95 1.16
N LYS A 61 -13.32 -16.25 0.12
CA LYS A 61 -12.21 -15.31 0.21
C LYS A 61 -12.67 -13.92 -0.25
N TYR A 62 -12.37 -12.92 0.54
CA TYR A 62 -12.62 -11.52 0.21
C TYR A 62 -11.35 -10.87 -0.27
N GLN A 63 -11.43 -10.13 -1.36
CA GLN A 63 -10.33 -9.33 -1.88
C GLN A 63 -10.77 -7.87 -1.94
N TYR A 64 -10.26 -7.08 -1.02
CA TYR A 64 -10.58 -5.66 -0.91
C TYR A 64 -9.83 -4.84 -1.95
N HIS A 65 -10.48 -3.80 -2.48
CA HIS A 65 -9.89 -2.90 -3.46
C HIS A 65 -8.85 -1.98 -2.82
N SER A 66 -7.79 -1.70 -3.58
CA SER A 66 -6.76 -0.74 -3.20
C SER A 66 -7.19 0.70 -3.55
N CYS A 67 -6.64 1.69 -2.83
CA CYS A 67 -6.94 3.09 -3.10
C CYS A 67 -6.30 3.62 -4.38
N ARG A 68 -5.26 2.96 -4.88
CA ARG A 68 -4.46 3.34 -6.06
C ARG A 68 -3.91 4.77 -5.99
N ASP A 69 -3.80 5.31 -4.78
CA ASP A 69 -3.22 6.63 -4.58
C ASP A 69 -1.69 6.53 -4.57
N ARG A 70 -1.03 7.45 -5.26
CA ARG A 70 0.43 7.47 -5.33
C ARG A 70 1.11 7.69 -3.98
N HIS A 71 0.40 8.29 -3.03
CA HIS A 71 0.91 8.54 -1.69
C HIS A 71 0.76 7.35 -0.75
N CYS A 72 -0.02 6.34 -1.16
CA CYS A 72 -0.25 5.16 -0.33
C CYS A 72 0.99 4.25 -0.33
N PRO A 73 1.63 4.02 0.84
CA PRO A 73 2.80 3.17 0.89
C PRO A 73 2.50 1.71 0.58
N GLN A 74 1.28 1.24 0.85
CA GLN A 74 0.87 -0.13 0.53
C GLN A 74 0.70 -0.33 -0.98
N CYS A 75 0.02 0.60 -1.65
CA CYS A 75 -0.20 0.54 -3.10
C CYS A 75 1.09 0.83 -3.88
N GLY A 76 1.93 1.72 -3.34
CA GLY A 76 3.21 2.07 -3.94
C GLY A 76 4.26 0.96 -3.83
N ALA A 77 4.18 0.10 -2.82
CA ALA A 77 5.14 -0.96 -2.60
C ALA A 77 5.21 -1.94 -3.79
N ILE A 78 4.08 -2.38 -4.29
CA ILE A 78 4.02 -3.32 -5.42
C ILE A 78 4.68 -2.72 -6.66
N LYS A 79 4.31 -1.49 -7.02
CA LYS A 79 4.89 -0.78 -8.17
C LYS A 79 6.39 -0.56 -8.01
N LYS A 80 6.83 -0.28 -6.79
CA LYS A 80 8.24 -0.13 -6.47
C LYS A 80 9.00 -1.43 -6.69
N ASP A 81 8.46 -2.54 -6.21
CA ASP A 81 9.10 -3.85 -6.36
C ASP A 81 9.19 -4.27 -7.83
N GLU A 82 8.11 -4.09 -8.59
CA GLU A 82 8.11 -4.33 -10.04
C GLU A 82 9.16 -3.48 -10.77
N TRP A 83 9.28 -2.21 -10.39
CA TRP A 83 10.27 -1.30 -10.95
C TRP A 83 11.69 -1.74 -10.61
N ILE A 84 11.94 -2.13 -9.35
CA ILE A 84 13.25 -2.62 -8.90
C ILE A 84 13.62 -3.88 -9.68
N GLU A 85 12.70 -4.83 -9.79
CA GLU A 85 12.94 -6.08 -10.52
C GLU A 85 13.30 -5.82 -11.98
N ALA A 86 12.56 -4.94 -12.67
CA ALA A 86 12.86 -4.56 -14.04
C ALA A 86 14.25 -3.91 -14.17
N ARG A 87 14.60 -3.02 -13.22
CA ARG A 87 15.94 -2.37 -13.24
C ARG A 87 17.06 -3.35 -12.95
N MET A 88 16.84 -4.31 -12.06
CA MET A 88 17.85 -5.31 -11.76
C MET A 88 18.23 -6.17 -12.97
N GLN A 89 17.29 -6.43 -13.86
CA GLN A 89 17.56 -7.17 -15.12
C GLN A 89 18.41 -6.37 -16.10
N GLU A 90 18.39 -5.05 -16.00
CA GLU A 90 19.17 -4.15 -16.87
C GLU A 90 20.58 -3.85 -16.33
N LEU A 91 20.86 -4.23 -15.08
CA LEU A 91 22.16 -3.96 -14.46
C LEU A 91 23.26 -4.83 -15.08
N LEU A 92 24.36 -4.18 -15.41
CA LEU A 92 25.58 -4.86 -15.86
C LEU A 92 26.35 -5.41 -14.65
N PRO A 93 27.10 -6.52 -14.82
CA PRO A 93 27.91 -7.09 -13.74
C PRO A 93 29.20 -6.30 -13.49
N VAL A 94 29.08 -5.02 -13.22
CA VAL A 94 30.19 -4.09 -12.99
C VAL A 94 29.93 -3.30 -11.69
N LYS A 95 30.98 -2.71 -11.16
CA LYS A 95 30.84 -1.83 -10.00
C LYS A 95 30.15 -0.54 -10.40
N TYR A 96 29.18 -0.12 -9.59
CA TYR A 96 28.46 1.14 -9.76
C TYR A 96 28.90 2.13 -8.69
N TYR A 97 29.01 3.38 -9.08
CA TYR A 97 29.35 4.49 -8.17
C TYR A 97 28.27 5.55 -8.23
N HIS A 98 27.79 5.95 -7.06
CA HIS A 98 26.88 7.08 -6.96
C HIS A 98 27.71 8.35 -6.81
N VAL A 99 27.70 9.20 -7.83
CA VAL A 99 28.42 10.47 -7.85
C VAL A 99 27.42 11.60 -7.86
N VAL A 100 27.57 12.52 -6.91
CA VAL A 100 26.70 13.69 -6.80
C VAL A 100 27.54 14.95 -7.06
N PHE A 101 27.13 15.69 -8.07
CA PHE A 101 27.72 17.01 -8.37
C PHE A 101 26.86 18.09 -7.75
N THR A 102 27.44 18.89 -6.89
CA THR A 102 26.77 20.07 -6.32
C THR A 102 27.34 21.34 -6.96
N PRO A 103 26.45 22.28 -7.41
CA PRO A 103 26.92 23.56 -7.96
C PRO A 103 27.53 24.45 -6.90
#